data_b8c1420f2261174a8705801f3a609d84
#
_entry.id   b8c1420f2261174a8705801f3a609d84
#
_cell.length_a   1.000
_cell.length_b   1.000
_cell.length_c   1.000
_cell.angle_alpha   90.00
_cell.angle_beta   90.00
_cell.angle_gamma   90.00
#
_symmetry.space_group_name_H-M   'P 1'
#
loop_
_entity.id
_entity.type
_entity.pdbx_description
1 polymer ?
#
loop_
_entity_poly.entity_id
_entity_poly.type
_entity_poly.pdbx_seq_one_letter_code
_entity_poly.pdbx_strand_id
1 'polypeptide(L)'
;MDKHRLQNYIYLRREIENQQERLARMKNDEQMPAPRMDSSGAQHTRTASDRMANAIVRRLEYEGEIADSMEGIRAEMASIRGAIAQLSNPMEREVLRLRYCDGDNCRHMPWREVALNIYGDDDEGQMQAIYRLHGRALQNIREIEA
;
A
#
# COMPACT_ATOMS: atom_id res chain seq x y z
N MET A 1 19.59 4.74 -0.73
CA MET A 1 18.27 4.32 -1.29
C MET A 1 18.47 3.85 -2.73
N ASP A 2 18.08 2.66 -3.04
CA ASP A 2 18.18 2.14 -4.41
C ASP A 2 16.83 2.16 -5.15
N LYS A 3 16.90 2.00 -6.46
CA LYS A 3 15.72 2.00 -7.33
C LYS A 3 14.75 0.86 -7.02
N HIS A 4 15.25 -0.29 -6.60
CA HIS A 4 14.42 -1.45 -6.29
C HIS A 4 13.49 -1.17 -5.10
N ARG A 5 14.00 -0.53 -4.04
CA ARG A 5 13.18 -0.11 -2.91
C ARG A 5 12.10 0.90 -3.32
N LEU A 6 12.45 1.85 -4.19
CA LEU A 6 11.47 2.79 -4.76
C LEU A 6 10.36 2.05 -5.51
N GLN A 7 10.74 1.10 -6.36
CA GLN A 7 9.78 0.29 -7.12
C GLN A 7 8.86 -0.53 -6.22
N ASN A 8 9.34 -0.99 -5.08
CA ASN A 8 8.55 -1.79 -4.15
C ASN A 8 7.50 -1.00 -3.38
N TYR A 9 7.61 0.32 -3.32
CA TYR A 9 6.67 1.16 -2.55
C TYR A 9 5.20 0.90 -2.91
N ILE A 10 4.90 0.83 -4.19
CA ILE A 10 3.52 0.64 -4.67
C ILE A 10 2.96 -0.74 -4.28
N TYR A 11 3.81 -1.76 -4.23
CA TYR A 11 3.43 -3.11 -3.79
C TYR A 11 3.20 -3.17 -2.28
N LEU A 12 4.04 -2.48 -1.51
CA LEU A 12 3.86 -2.34 -0.06
C LEU A 12 2.54 -1.64 0.28
N ARG A 13 2.21 -0.59 -0.46
CA ARG A 13 0.94 0.11 -0.33
C ARG A 13 -0.24 -0.83 -0.61
N ARG A 14 -0.16 -1.61 -1.68
CA ARG A 14 -1.22 -2.56 -2.03
C ARG A 14 -1.36 -3.67 -0.98
N GLU A 15 -0.26 -4.13 -0.42
CA GLU A 15 -0.28 -5.13 0.65
C GLU A 15 -1.05 -4.63 1.88
N ILE A 16 -0.81 -3.41 2.32
CA ILE A 16 -1.58 -2.79 3.41
C ILE A 16 -3.07 -2.71 3.07
N GLU A 17 -3.42 -2.24 1.88
CA GLU A 17 -4.81 -2.16 1.43
C GLU A 17 -5.49 -3.52 1.45
N ASN A 18 -4.82 -4.56 0.96
CA ASN A 18 -5.34 -5.92 0.97
C ASN A 18 -5.56 -6.45 2.38
N GLN A 19 -4.65 -6.18 3.30
CA GLN A 19 -4.80 -6.59 4.70
C GLN A 19 -5.98 -5.87 5.38
N GLN A 20 -6.14 -4.58 5.11
CA GLN A 20 -7.29 -3.81 5.60
C GLN A 20 -8.62 -4.33 5.05
N GLU A 21 -8.66 -4.68 3.77
CA GLU A 21 -9.85 -5.29 3.15
C GLU A 21 -10.20 -6.65 3.76
N ARG A 22 -9.21 -7.47 4.06
CA ARG A 22 -9.43 -8.77 4.75
C ARG A 22 -10.02 -8.58 6.13
N LEU A 23 -9.48 -7.63 6.91
CA LEU A 23 -10.04 -7.31 8.23
C LEU A 23 -11.48 -6.82 8.14
N ALA A 24 -11.78 -5.94 7.17
CA ALA A 24 -13.13 -5.45 6.95
C ALA A 24 -14.11 -6.58 6.61
N ARG A 25 -13.69 -7.53 5.78
CA ARG A 25 -14.51 -8.72 5.45
C ARG A 25 -14.74 -9.60 6.67
N MET A 26 -13.74 -9.84 7.48
CA MET A 26 -13.88 -10.64 8.70
C MET A 26 -14.86 -9.99 9.69
N LYS A 27 -14.82 -8.67 9.84
CA LYS A 27 -15.78 -7.93 10.68
C LYS A 27 -17.21 -8.01 10.14
N ASN A 28 -17.40 -7.93 8.82
CA ASN A 28 -18.70 -8.10 8.18
C ASN A 28 -19.26 -9.51 8.39
N ASP A 29 -18.43 -10.54 8.28
CA ASP A 29 -18.82 -11.94 8.51
C ASP A 29 -19.29 -12.16 9.96
N GLU A 30 -18.66 -11.50 10.93
CA GLU A 30 -19.12 -11.53 12.33
C GLU A 30 -20.48 -10.89 12.52
N GLN A 31 -20.79 -9.83 11.78
CA GLN A 31 -22.04 -9.08 11.90
C GLN A 31 -23.20 -9.74 11.16
N MET A 32 -22.92 -10.65 10.23
CA MET A 32 -23.95 -11.40 9.54
C MET A 32 -24.53 -12.48 10.45
N PRO A 33 -25.88 -12.50 10.64
CA PRO A 33 -26.51 -13.60 11.37
C PRO A 33 -26.21 -14.90 10.61
N ALA A 34 -25.68 -15.88 11.34
CA ALA A 34 -25.48 -17.21 10.77
C ALA A 34 -26.80 -17.71 10.17
N PRO A 35 -26.81 -18.27 8.95
CA PRO A 35 -28.03 -18.84 8.40
C PRO A 35 -28.57 -19.86 9.41
N ARG A 36 -29.82 -19.68 9.80
CA ARG A 36 -30.51 -20.63 10.67
C ARG A 36 -30.59 -21.95 9.94
N MET A 37 -29.68 -22.81 10.25
CA MET A 37 -29.82 -24.22 9.94
C MET A 37 -30.90 -24.78 10.84
N ASP A 38 -31.82 -25.43 10.17
CA ASP A 38 -33.08 -25.99 10.63
C ASP A 38 -33.07 -26.56 12.05
N SER A 39 -34.06 -26.22 12.74
CA SER A 39 -34.92 -26.69 13.82
C SER A 39 -34.65 -28.04 14.52
N SER A 40 -33.47 -28.54 14.60
CA SER A 40 -33.26 -29.75 15.41
C SER A 40 -32.79 -29.48 16.85
N GLY A 41 -33.35 -28.42 17.47
CA GLY A 41 -33.30 -28.23 18.91
C GLY A 41 -32.03 -27.59 19.50
N ALA A 42 -31.93 -27.63 20.82
CA ALA A 42 -30.95 -26.91 21.65
C ALA A 42 -29.47 -27.14 21.31
N GLN A 43 -29.13 -28.21 20.61
CA GLN A 43 -27.75 -28.48 20.20
C GLN A 43 -27.24 -27.53 19.13
N HIS A 44 -28.09 -27.03 18.25
CA HIS A 44 -27.73 -26.08 17.21
C HIS A 44 -27.47 -24.66 17.73
N THR A 45 -28.17 -24.24 18.76
CA THR A 45 -27.98 -22.93 19.39
C THR A 45 -26.62 -22.83 20.05
N ARG A 46 -26.16 -23.91 20.68
CA ARG A 46 -24.84 -23.99 21.31
C ARG A 46 -23.71 -23.95 20.27
N THR A 47 -23.89 -24.65 19.15
CA THR A 47 -22.92 -24.69 18.06
C THR A 47 -22.81 -23.34 17.33
N ALA A 48 -23.91 -22.62 17.17
CA ALA A 48 -23.94 -21.28 16.57
C ALA A 48 -23.22 -20.26 17.46
N SER A 49 -23.43 -20.31 18.77
CA SER A 49 -22.73 -19.47 19.75
C SER A 49 -21.22 -19.74 19.76
N ASP A 50 -20.82 -21.02 19.71
CA ASP A 50 -19.43 -21.43 19.67
C ASP A 50 -18.75 -20.98 18.36
N ARG A 51 -19.45 -21.06 17.22
CA ARG A 51 -18.96 -20.56 15.93
C ARG A 51 -18.73 -19.06 15.94
N MET A 52 -19.64 -18.30 16.53
CA MET A 52 -19.53 -16.85 16.65
C MET A 52 -18.35 -16.48 17.54
N ALA A 53 -18.23 -17.13 18.70
CA ALA A 53 -17.10 -16.94 19.61
C ALA A 53 -15.78 -17.26 18.95
N ASN A 54 -15.69 -18.38 18.21
CA ASN A 54 -14.50 -18.77 17.47
C ASN A 54 -14.16 -17.79 16.33
N ALA A 55 -15.16 -17.24 15.66
CA ALA A 55 -14.97 -16.24 14.62
C ALA A 55 -14.37 -14.95 15.21
N ILE A 56 -14.86 -14.50 16.37
CA ILE A 56 -14.33 -13.33 17.07
C ILE A 56 -12.89 -13.55 17.51
N VAL A 57 -12.56 -14.71 18.07
CA VAL A 57 -11.20 -15.05 18.48
C VAL A 57 -10.25 -15.06 17.30
N ARG A 58 -10.64 -15.67 16.18
CA ARG A 58 -9.84 -15.68 14.95
C ARG A 58 -9.58 -14.29 14.40
N ARG A 59 -10.59 -13.42 14.44
CA ARG A 59 -10.42 -12.02 14.01
C ARG A 59 -9.43 -11.28 14.90
N LEU A 60 -9.53 -11.45 16.21
CA LEU A 60 -8.62 -10.78 17.15
C LEU A 60 -7.18 -11.27 17.00
N GLU A 61 -6.98 -12.57 16.80
CA GLU A 61 -5.66 -13.15 16.51
C GLU A 61 -5.09 -12.60 15.19
N TYR A 62 -5.91 -12.54 14.16
CA TYR A 62 -5.53 -12.01 12.85
C TYR A 62 -5.19 -10.51 12.91
N GLU A 63 -5.97 -9.72 13.65
CA GLU A 63 -5.66 -8.31 13.89
C GLU A 63 -4.29 -8.13 14.55
N GLY A 64 -3.95 -8.98 15.52
CA GLY A 64 -2.65 -8.94 16.19
C GLY A 64 -1.49 -9.26 15.24
N GLU A 65 -1.63 -10.30 14.43
CA GLU A 65 -0.62 -10.68 13.42
C GLU A 65 -0.44 -9.60 12.36
N ILE A 66 -1.54 -9.04 11.87
CA ILE A 66 -1.52 -7.97 10.88
C ILE A 66 -0.92 -6.69 11.45
N ALA A 67 -1.23 -6.33 12.68
CA ALA A 67 -0.71 -5.11 13.30
C ALA A 67 0.82 -5.07 13.26
N ASP A 68 1.47 -6.18 13.62
CA ASP A 68 2.93 -6.29 13.59
C ASP A 68 3.47 -6.24 12.16
N SER A 69 2.85 -6.94 11.23
CA SER A 69 3.22 -6.95 9.81
C SER A 69 3.05 -5.56 9.18
N MET A 70 1.94 -4.90 9.44
CA MET A 70 1.66 -3.57 8.89
C MET A 70 2.59 -2.50 9.45
N GLU A 71 3.01 -2.63 10.70
CA GLU A 71 3.98 -1.71 11.30
C GLU A 71 5.32 -1.75 10.54
N GLY A 72 5.82 -2.92 10.23
CA GLY A 72 7.05 -3.09 9.44
C GLY A 72 6.92 -2.49 8.03
N ILE A 73 5.80 -2.76 7.36
CA ILE A 73 5.51 -2.22 6.02
C ILE A 73 5.42 -0.69 6.04
N ARG A 74 4.70 -0.13 7.01
CA ARG A 74 4.58 1.33 7.18
C ARG A 74 5.93 2.00 7.46
N ALA A 75 6.77 1.36 8.26
CA ALA A 75 8.12 1.83 8.55
C ALA A 75 8.97 1.89 7.27
N GLU A 76 8.92 0.85 6.43
CA GLU A 76 9.63 0.83 5.15
C GLU A 76 9.09 1.90 4.19
N MET A 77 7.77 2.06 4.09
CA MET A 77 7.16 3.12 3.27
C MET A 77 7.57 4.50 3.76
N ALA A 78 7.60 4.72 5.07
CA ALA A 78 8.05 5.98 5.66
C ALA A 78 9.53 6.25 5.38
N SER A 79 10.37 5.23 5.43
CA SER A 79 11.78 5.30 5.08
C SER A 79 11.98 5.74 3.62
N ILE A 80 11.22 5.17 2.69
CA ILE A 80 11.27 5.53 1.27
C ILE A 80 10.84 6.99 1.05
N ARG A 81 9.70 7.39 1.63
CA ARG A 81 9.24 8.79 1.54
C ARG A 81 10.23 9.76 2.18
N GLY A 82 10.82 9.37 3.30
CA GLY A 82 11.82 10.17 3.99
C GLY A 82 13.08 10.40 3.16
N ALA A 83 13.54 9.36 2.45
CA ALA A 83 14.68 9.48 1.55
C ALA A 83 14.38 10.45 0.39
N ILE A 84 13.19 10.33 -0.22
CA ILE A 84 12.77 11.28 -1.26
C ILE A 84 12.73 12.71 -0.72
N ALA A 85 12.20 12.92 0.47
CA ALA A 85 12.09 14.23 1.09
C ALA A 85 13.47 14.89 1.39
N GLN A 86 14.52 14.11 1.52
CA GLN A 86 15.88 14.59 1.75
C GLN A 86 16.57 15.14 0.49
N LEU A 87 16.05 14.86 -0.70
CA LEU A 87 16.57 15.45 -1.93
C LEU A 87 16.43 16.97 -1.89
N SER A 88 17.49 17.69 -2.23
CA SER A 88 17.50 19.15 -2.21
C SER A 88 16.68 19.78 -3.33
N ASN A 89 16.63 19.14 -4.50
CA ASN A 89 15.90 19.65 -5.67
C ASN A 89 14.42 19.25 -5.59
N PRO A 90 13.49 20.25 -5.53
CA PRO A 90 12.06 19.96 -5.47
C PRO A 90 11.53 19.17 -6.68
N MET A 91 12.08 19.40 -7.86
CA MET A 91 11.66 18.69 -9.07
C MET A 91 12.08 17.21 -9.03
N GLU A 92 13.24 16.91 -8.48
CA GLU A 92 13.69 15.55 -8.25
C GLU A 92 12.79 14.83 -7.23
N ARG A 93 12.42 15.50 -6.16
CA ARG A 93 11.46 14.94 -5.20
C ARG A 93 10.13 14.61 -5.86
N GLU A 94 9.62 15.53 -6.67
CA GLU A 94 8.32 15.39 -7.31
C GLU A 94 8.32 14.26 -8.36
N VAL A 95 9.34 14.15 -9.19
CA VAL A 95 9.42 13.08 -10.20
C VAL A 95 9.46 11.70 -9.54
N LEU A 96 10.18 11.53 -8.46
CA LEU A 96 10.24 10.24 -7.74
C LEU A 96 8.93 9.93 -7.04
N ARG A 97 8.30 10.93 -6.42
CA ARG A 97 7.01 10.76 -5.76
C ARG A 97 5.92 10.34 -6.74
N LEU A 98 5.78 11.08 -7.83
CA LEU A 98 4.78 10.78 -8.86
C LEU A 98 5.01 9.39 -9.48
N ARG A 99 6.22 9.14 -9.90
CA ARG A 99 6.53 7.87 -10.60
C ARG A 99 6.38 6.65 -9.70
N TYR A 100 6.86 6.69 -8.46
CA TYR A 100 6.98 5.51 -7.61
C TYR A 100 5.94 5.41 -6.50
N CYS A 101 5.37 6.52 -6.06
CA CYS A 101 4.44 6.52 -4.92
C CYS A 101 2.97 6.71 -5.32
N ASP A 102 2.69 7.44 -6.38
CA ASP A 102 1.34 7.90 -6.73
C ASP A 102 0.64 7.06 -7.82
N GLY A 103 1.21 5.96 -8.24
CA GLY A 103 0.57 5.06 -9.21
C GLY A 103 -0.65 4.32 -8.64
N ASP A 104 -1.40 3.66 -9.52
CA ASP A 104 -2.63 2.93 -9.21
C ASP A 104 -2.50 1.43 -9.46
N ASN A 105 -3.17 0.62 -8.63
CA ASN A 105 -3.31 -0.83 -8.84
C ASN A 105 -2.00 -1.56 -9.16
N CYS A 106 -0.95 -1.30 -8.37
CA CYS A 106 0.40 -1.85 -8.58
C CYS A 106 1.05 -1.43 -9.90
N ARG A 107 0.58 -0.36 -10.51
CA ARG A 107 1.17 0.23 -11.70
C ARG A 107 1.81 1.56 -11.38
N HIS A 108 3.05 1.72 -11.75
CA HIS A 108 3.72 3.01 -11.66
C HIS A 108 3.03 4.00 -12.61
N MET A 109 2.98 5.28 -12.19
CA MET A 109 2.41 6.32 -13.04
C MET A 109 3.12 6.37 -14.40
N PRO A 110 2.39 6.35 -15.53
CA PRO A 110 3.01 6.46 -16.85
C PRO A 110 3.84 7.74 -16.99
N TRP A 111 4.94 7.66 -17.71
CA TRP A 111 5.83 8.80 -17.89
C TRP A 111 5.14 10.02 -18.53
N ARG A 112 4.16 9.80 -19.38
CA ARG A 112 3.31 10.86 -19.93
C ARG A 112 2.59 11.65 -18.84
N GLU A 113 1.97 10.96 -17.91
CA GLU A 113 1.28 11.61 -16.78
C GLU A 113 2.25 12.33 -15.86
N VAL A 114 3.43 11.77 -15.63
CA VAL A 114 4.49 12.43 -14.86
C VAL A 114 4.89 13.74 -15.53
N ALA A 115 5.11 13.74 -16.84
CA ALA A 115 5.45 14.94 -17.60
C ALA A 115 4.35 15.99 -17.56
N LEU A 116 3.08 15.57 -17.72
CA LEU A 116 1.93 16.48 -17.62
C LEU A 116 1.82 17.11 -16.22
N ASN A 117 2.07 16.36 -15.16
CA ASN A 117 2.00 16.88 -13.80
C ASN A 117 3.14 17.85 -13.48
N ILE A 118 4.33 17.62 -14.01
CA ILE A 118 5.51 18.46 -13.71
C ILE A 118 5.61 19.66 -14.64
N TYR A 119 5.45 19.45 -15.94
CA TYR A 119 5.66 20.48 -16.96
C TYR A 119 4.37 21.02 -17.59
N GLY A 120 3.24 20.35 -17.37
CA GLY A 120 1.96 20.71 -18.00
C GLY A 120 1.87 20.31 -19.48
N ASP A 121 2.84 19.59 -20.02
CA ASP A 121 2.91 19.15 -21.41
C ASP A 121 3.66 17.83 -21.51
N ASP A 122 3.31 17.01 -22.50
CA ASP A 122 3.89 15.70 -22.76
C ASP A 122 4.55 15.59 -24.14
N ASP A 123 4.94 16.72 -24.73
CA ASP A 123 5.67 16.71 -25.99
C ASP A 123 7.03 16.00 -25.87
N GLU A 124 7.67 15.72 -27.01
CA GLU A 124 8.92 14.99 -27.04
C GLU A 124 10.04 15.67 -26.22
N GLY A 125 10.11 16.98 -26.27
CA GLY A 125 11.07 17.78 -25.49
C GLY A 125 10.87 17.62 -23.99
N GLN A 126 9.63 17.65 -23.52
CA GLN A 126 9.28 17.47 -22.12
C GLN A 126 9.49 16.02 -21.65
N MET A 127 9.20 15.06 -22.52
CA MET A 127 9.48 13.65 -22.24
C MET A 127 10.99 13.41 -22.06
N GLN A 128 11.83 13.99 -22.90
CA GLN A 128 13.29 13.91 -22.76
C GLN A 128 13.76 14.59 -21.45
N ALA A 129 13.20 15.73 -21.13
CA ALA A 129 13.50 16.46 -19.88
C ALA A 129 13.15 15.62 -18.65
N ILE A 130 11.99 14.95 -18.65
CA ILE A 130 11.56 14.07 -17.56
C ILE A 130 12.52 12.90 -17.36
N TYR A 131 12.97 12.25 -18.43
CA TYR A 131 13.91 11.13 -18.33
C TYR A 131 15.27 11.57 -17.75
N ARG A 132 15.75 12.73 -18.15
CA ARG A 132 16.99 13.32 -17.59
C ARG A 132 16.84 13.68 -16.12
N LEU A 133 15.72 14.30 -15.75
CA LEU A 133 15.39 14.65 -14.36
C LEU A 133 15.33 13.38 -13.48
N HIS A 134 14.66 12.37 -13.95
CA HIS A 134 14.57 11.08 -13.28
C HIS A 134 15.94 10.42 -13.09
N GLY A 135 16.77 10.42 -14.11
CA GLY A 135 18.15 9.88 -14.03
C GLY A 135 18.98 10.59 -12.95
N ARG A 136 18.91 11.93 -12.89
CA ARG A 136 19.60 12.72 -11.86
C ARG A 136 19.04 12.43 -10.46
N ALA A 137 17.73 12.36 -10.36
CA ALA A 137 17.07 12.05 -9.09
C ALA A 137 17.50 10.67 -8.55
N LEU A 138 17.59 9.66 -9.42
CA LEU A 138 18.07 8.33 -9.05
C LEU A 138 19.55 8.34 -8.61
N GLN A 139 20.39 9.14 -9.25
CA GLN A 139 21.78 9.28 -8.83
C GLN A 139 21.88 9.91 -7.44
N ASN A 140 21.17 11.00 -7.23
CA ASN A 140 21.22 11.75 -5.99
C ASN A 140 20.62 10.99 -4.81
N ILE A 141 19.55 10.23 -5.03
CA ILE A 141 18.92 9.46 -3.94
C ILE A 141 19.78 8.27 -3.48
N ARG A 142 20.65 7.75 -4.33
CA ARG A 142 21.56 6.67 -3.95
C ARG A 142 22.50 7.06 -2.79
N GLU A 143 22.85 8.34 -2.71
CA GLU A 143 23.71 8.87 -1.67
C GLU A 143 22.97 9.06 -0.34
N ILE A 144 21.65 8.98 -0.34
CA ILE A 144 20.82 9.13 0.85
C ILE A 144 20.66 7.77 1.53
N GLU A 145 21.09 7.70 2.75
CA GLU A 145 20.83 6.54 3.62
C GLU A 145 19.41 6.64 4.17
N ALA A 146 18.68 5.58 3.97
CA ALA A 146 17.31 5.49 4.47
C ALA A 146 17.19 4.51 5.63
#